data_f3411e7c6dc6aeb5e40d9747532ff03b
#
_entry.id   f3411e7c6dc6aeb5e40d9747532ff03b
#
_cell.length_a   1.000
_cell.length_b   1.000
_cell.length_c   1.000
_cell.angle_alpha   90.00
_cell.angle_beta   90.00
_cell.angle_gamma   90.00
#
_symmetry.space_group_name_H-M   'P 1'
#
loop_
_entity.id
_entity.type
_entity.pdbx_description
1 polymer ?
#
loop_
_entity_poly.entity_id
_entity_poly.type
_entity_poly.pdbx_seq_one_letter_code
_entity_poly.pdbx_strand_id
1 'polypeptide(L)'
;MKLKYTLGALSAGFALASCSLDVNMYDGVTGEDVTARNIVELSQGSYSMLKYDGGLIDYGYFFWAYGADDLSWGGTSTDAKFDIYDYSRNINSSVTEYAWELGYRTIGNCNKVIEMGDELGANITDEEKVIVGENYYLRALSYFLLVNEFAQPYSNNPTQNPGLPLKLTSDPDDLPKSRSTVAEIYDQVVKDLQDAITYMTLPSGMSPKNSCYATKEAAQALLARVYLYMGNWDGAWDMANEVINSGRFELLRGDDYKIYSQFVPEDNSETIFAVRRTKLKDDGGYGRMGGLYIQVDNSGWEEVYASAPYLNLLELYLDDQGYPKDLRSGFITKRYVEDGTDTSKYPITGNPERNYQDWTFVYAAKQAGANANYEYRQISVTKQSDGTYAMSAEDAANFRDATIQSEPYNLGTRYYVQASDGTKYIGRIEPRVYDARTLHQKEAMFLVYAINKCSYQEQYYHLWSPIISRLAEMYLIRAEANLEKGGDKQATLDDVNVIRGRAGIPEWTLENIQTAENGQPKDIHKIIEEERMLEFAWEGLRRFDVFRWRHTLDRKYPGGHTLRQGDRYLEIPYNSPSVCEFIPQAQYDAYPYDLGQNP
;
A
#
# COMPACT_ATOMS: atom_id res chain seq x y z
N MET A 1 46.58 40.57 -61.18
CA MET A 1 46.05 41.02 -59.91
C MET A 1 45.89 39.84 -58.98
N LYS A 2 46.91 39.50 -58.20
CA LYS A 2 46.92 38.36 -57.28
C LYS A 2 47.22 38.90 -55.89
N LEU A 3 46.22 38.85 -55.01
CA LEU A 3 46.36 39.24 -53.61
C LEU A 3 46.95 38.06 -52.85
N LYS A 4 48.16 38.21 -52.32
CA LYS A 4 48.80 37.27 -51.41
C LYS A 4 48.41 37.58 -49.98
N TYR A 5 47.79 36.62 -49.31
CA TYR A 5 47.57 36.69 -47.87
C TYR A 5 48.84 36.25 -47.15
N THR A 6 49.39 37.15 -46.38
CA THR A 6 50.45 36.89 -45.41
C THR A 6 49.80 36.58 -44.06
N LEU A 7 49.86 35.32 -43.62
CA LEU A 7 49.49 34.97 -42.23
C LEU A 7 50.66 35.36 -41.33
N GLY A 8 50.43 36.36 -40.51
CA GLY A 8 51.29 36.66 -39.36
C GLY A 8 50.87 35.80 -38.17
N ALA A 9 51.74 34.89 -37.77
CA ALA A 9 51.55 34.16 -36.51
C ALA A 9 51.79 35.10 -35.33
N LEU A 10 50.70 35.50 -34.69
CA LEU A 10 50.75 36.06 -33.34
C LEU A 10 50.57 34.90 -32.35
N SER A 11 51.65 34.43 -31.79
CA SER A 11 51.67 33.60 -30.60
C SER A 11 51.29 34.47 -29.39
N ALA A 12 49.98 34.58 -29.17
CA ALA A 12 49.47 35.06 -27.90
C ALA A 12 49.48 33.88 -26.93
N GLY A 13 50.40 33.91 -25.97
CA GLY A 13 50.39 33.03 -24.81
C GLY A 13 49.11 33.27 -24.02
N PHE A 14 48.14 32.38 -24.18
CA PHE A 14 47.07 32.26 -23.21
C PHE A 14 47.69 31.65 -21.95
N ALA A 15 47.95 32.49 -20.97
CA ALA A 15 48.04 32.06 -19.59
C ALA A 15 46.70 31.36 -19.30
N LEU A 16 46.75 30.06 -19.14
CA LEU A 16 45.67 29.30 -18.51
C LEU A 16 45.59 29.82 -17.06
N ALA A 17 44.87 30.93 -16.87
CA ALA A 17 44.25 31.18 -15.60
C ALA A 17 43.23 30.05 -15.46
N SER A 18 43.59 29.05 -14.71
CA SER A 18 42.65 28.13 -14.11
C SER A 18 41.69 28.99 -13.28
N CYS A 19 40.60 29.46 -13.91
CA CYS A 19 39.43 29.82 -13.15
C CYS A 19 38.99 28.53 -12.53
N SER A 20 39.20 28.35 -11.25
CA SER A 20 38.45 27.39 -10.46
C SER A 20 36.99 27.71 -10.75
N LEU A 21 36.31 26.79 -11.40
CA LEU A 21 34.85 26.79 -11.49
C LEU A 21 34.30 26.35 -10.14
N ASP A 22 34.72 26.99 -9.06
CA ASP A 22 34.01 26.96 -7.80
C ASP A 22 32.76 27.81 -7.99
N VAL A 23 31.76 27.19 -8.58
CA VAL A 23 30.40 27.69 -8.54
C VAL A 23 29.95 27.52 -7.09
N ASN A 24 30.11 28.58 -6.31
CA ASN A 24 29.44 28.65 -5.02
C ASN A 24 27.94 28.44 -5.30
N MET A 25 27.40 27.29 -4.85
CA MET A 25 25.97 27.06 -4.90
C MET A 25 25.32 28.04 -3.94
N TYR A 26 24.71 29.10 -4.47
CA TYR A 26 24.02 30.13 -3.68
C TYR A 26 22.80 29.56 -2.93
N ASP A 27 22.31 28.37 -3.30
CA ASP A 27 21.14 27.73 -2.75
C ASP A 27 21.45 26.39 -2.05
N GLY A 28 22.71 26.13 -1.69
CA GLY A 28 23.11 24.88 -1.02
C GLY A 28 24.39 25.09 -0.18
N VAL A 29 24.57 24.22 0.81
CA VAL A 29 25.78 24.13 1.62
C VAL A 29 26.75 23.20 0.93
N THR A 30 28.00 23.63 0.65
CA THR A 30 29.02 22.75 0.08
C THR A 30 29.52 21.75 1.13
N GLY A 31 30.04 20.59 0.70
CA GLY A 31 30.52 19.56 1.64
C GLY A 31 31.59 20.06 2.60
N GLU A 32 32.38 21.10 2.21
CA GLU A 32 33.42 21.75 3.05
C GLU A 32 32.82 22.74 4.06
N ASP A 33 31.62 23.26 3.79
CA ASP A 33 30.93 24.22 4.66
C ASP A 33 29.94 23.54 5.62
N VAL A 34 29.70 22.20 5.49
CA VAL A 34 28.81 21.45 6.36
C VAL A 34 29.45 21.29 7.73
N THR A 35 28.84 21.92 8.71
CA THR A 35 29.18 21.74 10.13
C THR A 35 28.06 21.01 10.85
N ALA A 36 28.34 20.46 12.02
CA ALA A 36 27.31 19.81 12.85
C ALA A 36 26.12 20.72 13.19
N ARG A 37 26.21 22.03 12.96
CA ARG A 37 25.13 22.98 13.15
C ARG A 37 24.14 23.06 11.97
N ASN A 38 24.47 22.46 10.82
CA ASN A 38 23.57 22.37 9.67
C ASN A 38 22.60 21.16 9.75
N ILE A 39 22.45 20.60 10.94
CA ILE A 39 21.63 19.41 11.17
C ILE A 39 20.16 19.59 10.73
N VAL A 40 19.62 20.82 10.86
CA VAL A 40 18.24 21.15 10.47
C VAL A 40 18.06 21.04 8.97
N GLU A 41 18.95 21.68 8.20
CA GLU A 41 18.89 21.71 6.74
C GLU A 41 19.08 20.33 6.13
N LEU A 42 20.00 19.54 6.66
CA LEU A 42 20.22 18.16 6.20
C LEU A 42 19.05 17.24 6.53
N SER A 43 18.45 17.39 7.70
CA SER A 43 17.23 16.66 8.06
C SER A 43 16.06 16.97 7.12
N GLN A 44 15.91 18.23 6.69
CA GLN A 44 14.93 18.57 5.66
C GLN A 44 15.20 17.83 4.34
N GLY A 45 16.48 17.62 4.00
CA GLY A 45 16.89 16.77 2.88
C GLY A 45 16.36 15.33 3.01
N SER A 46 16.44 14.73 4.19
CA SER A 46 15.91 13.37 4.44
C SER A 46 14.40 13.29 4.21
N TYR A 47 13.62 14.26 4.71
CA TYR A 47 12.17 14.33 4.42
C TYR A 47 11.87 14.57 2.94
N SER A 48 12.70 15.40 2.26
CA SER A 48 12.51 15.70 0.84
C SER A 48 12.69 14.46 -0.04
N MET A 49 13.61 13.56 0.31
CA MET A 49 13.80 12.29 -0.40
C MET A 49 12.57 11.39 -0.35
N LEU A 50 11.82 11.38 0.76
CA LEU A 50 10.56 10.64 0.87
C LEU A 50 9.44 11.19 -0.03
N LYS A 51 9.52 12.48 -0.39
CA LYS A 51 8.55 13.13 -1.28
C LYS A 51 8.89 13.00 -2.75
N TYR A 52 10.09 12.53 -3.06
CA TYR A 52 10.56 12.49 -4.44
C TYR A 52 9.64 11.62 -5.30
N ASP A 53 9.31 12.12 -6.50
CA ASP A 53 8.45 11.42 -7.45
C ASP A 53 9.09 10.11 -7.89
N GLY A 54 8.33 9.03 -7.79
CA GLY A 54 8.85 7.69 -8.05
C GLY A 54 9.77 7.14 -6.97
N GLY A 55 9.92 7.83 -5.82
CA GLY A 55 10.77 7.38 -4.72
C GLY A 55 10.17 6.27 -3.88
N LEU A 56 10.83 6.02 -2.74
CA LEU A 56 10.50 4.92 -1.83
C LEU A 56 9.04 4.92 -1.36
N ILE A 57 8.44 6.11 -1.15
CA ILE A 57 7.04 6.20 -0.70
C ILE A 57 6.05 6.09 -1.86
N ASP A 58 6.41 6.46 -3.07
CA ASP A 58 5.54 6.28 -4.22
C ASP A 58 5.65 4.85 -4.79
N TYR A 59 6.85 4.48 -5.25
CA TYR A 59 7.05 3.23 -5.96
C TYR A 59 7.26 2.05 -5.00
N GLY A 60 8.01 2.24 -3.93
CA GLY A 60 8.24 1.20 -2.96
C GLY A 60 7.02 0.90 -2.10
N TYR A 61 6.40 1.88 -1.49
CA TYR A 61 5.33 1.64 -0.54
C TYR A 61 3.96 1.39 -1.17
N PHE A 62 3.57 2.19 -2.15
CA PHE A 62 2.19 2.12 -2.67
C PHE A 62 2.02 1.19 -3.86
N PHE A 63 3.04 1.01 -4.68
CA PHE A 63 2.94 -0.01 -5.72
C PHE A 63 2.90 -1.43 -5.17
N TRP A 64 3.29 -1.64 -3.91
CA TRP A 64 3.07 -2.90 -3.20
C TRP A 64 1.61 -3.18 -2.93
N ALA A 65 0.78 -2.14 -2.82
CA ALA A 65 -0.66 -2.33 -2.80
C ALA A 65 -1.14 -3.09 -4.03
N TYR A 66 -0.55 -2.85 -5.20
CA TYR A 66 -0.94 -3.52 -6.44
C TYR A 66 -0.73 -5.04 -6.43
N GLY A 67 0.17 -5.54 -5.62
CA GLY A 67 0.39 -6.98 -5.45
C GLY A 67 -0.57 -7.67 -4.48
N ALA A 68 -1.67 -7.04 -4.03
CA ALA A 68 -2.58 -7.58 -3.03
C ALA A 68 -3.90 -8.13 -3.63
N ASP A 69 -4.77 -8.67 -2.77
CA ASP A 69 -6.08 -9.22 -3.15
C ASP A 69 -7.26 -8.28 -2.85
N ASP A 70 -6.98 -7.06 -2.40
CA ASP A 70 -7.96 -5.99 -2.16
C ASP A 70 -8.27 -5.14 -3.40
N LEU A 71 -7.53 -5.33 -4.48
CA LEU A 71 -7.73 -4.63 -5.74
C LEU A 71 -7.66 -5.54 -6.96
N SER A 72 -8.12 -5.00 -8.10
CA SER A 72 -8.12 -5.63 -9.41
C SER A 72 -7.50 -4.68 -10.43
N TRP A 73 -6.60 -5.19 -11.26
CA TRP A 73 -5.91 -4.40 -12.28
C TRP A 73 -6.78 -4.14 -13.52
N GLY A 74 -6.89 -2.89 -13.92
CA GLY A 74 -7.55 -2.44 -15.14
C GLY A 74 -6.63 -1.79 -16.17
N GLY A 75 -5.39 -1.47 -15.76
CA GLY A 75 -4.37 -0.84 -16.61
C GLY A 75 -3.83 -1.73 -17.74
N THR A 76 -2.78 -1.29 -18.43
CA THR A 76 -2.15 -2.06 -19.52
C THR A 76 -1.09 -3.03 -18.97
N SER A 77 -0.91 -4.18 -19.63
CA SER A 77 0.14 -5.14 -19.26
C SER A 77 1.56 -4.71 -19.66
N THR A 78 1.72 -3.56 -20.29
CA THR A 78 3.02 -2.97 -20.65
C THR A 78 3.49 -1.92 -19.67
N ASP A 79 2.70 -1.61 -18.66
CA ASP A 79 3.09 -0.71 -17.58
C ASP A 79 4.10 -1.40 -16.66
N ALA A 80 5.15 -0.70 -16.23
CA ALA A 80 6.17 -1.25 -15.32
C ALA A 80 5.60 -1.70 -13.96
N LYS A 81 4.50 -1.12 -13.51
CA LYS A 81 3.79 -1.52 -12.30
C LYS A 81 3.07 -2.87 -12.44
N PHE A 82 2.77 -3.27 -13.68
CA PHE A 82 2.14 -4.55 -13.94
C PHE A 82 3.02 -5.73 -13.55
N ASP A 83 4.34 -5.62 -13.67
CA ASP A 83 5.28 -6.66 -13.23
C ASP A 83 5.20 -6.91 -11.72
N ILE A 84 4.92 -5.86 -10.93
CA ILE A 84 4.67 -5.96 -9.48
C ILE A 84 3.32 -6.62 -9.23
N TYR A 85 2.29 -6.16 -9.93
CA TYR A 85 0.94 -6.69 -9.78
C TYR A 85 0.84 -8.17 -10.11
N ASP A 86 1.51 -8.63 -11.18
CA ASP A 86 1.45 -10.01 -11.63
C ASP A 86 2.56 -10.92 -11.09
N TYR A 87 3.44 -10.40 -10.23
CA TYR A 87 4.58 -11.14 -9.65
C TYR A 87 5.55 -11.71 -10.69
N SER A 88 5.57 -11.17 -11.91
CA SER A 88 6.51 -11.61 -12.95
C SER A 88 7.93 -11.14 -12.69
N ARG A 89 8.06 -10.06 -11.95
CA ARG A 89 9.32 -9.40 -11.56
C ARG A 89 10.20 -9.04 -12.76
N ASN A 90 10.74 -7.86 -12.78
CA ASN A 90 11.60 -7.40 -13.85
C ASN A 90 12.87 -6.77 -13.28
N ILE A 91 14.00 -7.42 -13.49
CA ILE A 91 15.30 -6.95 -12.99
C ILE A 91 15.69 -5.55 -13.49
N ASN A 92 15.09 -5.11 -14.61
CA ASN A 92 15.29 -3.79 -15.21
C ASN A 92 14.09 -2.85 -14.98
N SER A 93 13.25 -3.13 -13.98
CA SER A 93 12.12 -2.25 -13.65
C SER A 93 12.62 -0.92 -13.08
N SER A 94 12.24 0.19 -13.71
CA SER A 94 12.54 1.52 -13.19
C SER A 94 11.81 1.80 -11.86
N VAL A 95 10.70 1.14 -11.60
CA VAL A 95 9.94 1.27 -10.35
C VAL A 95 10.77 0.78 -9.16
N THR A 96 11.28 -0.45 -9.25
CA THR A 96 12.11 -1.02 -8.18
C THR A 96 13.48 -0.36 -8.10
N GLU A 97 14.04 0.10 -9.24
CA GLU A 97 15.31 0.82 -9.28
C GLU A 97 15.25 2.13 -8.50
N TYR A 98 14.24 2.96 -8.76
CA TYR A 98 14.08 4.24 -8.03
C TYR A 98 13.77 4.02 -6.55
N ALA A 99 12.97 3.01 -6.20
CA ALA A 99 12.71 2.68 -4.80
C ALA A 99 14.01 2.33 -4.05
N TRP A 100 14.85 1.48 -4.64
CA TRP A 100 16.16 1.14 -4.08
C TRP A 100 17.08 2.36 -3.96
N GLU A 101 17.29 3.07 -5.07
CA GLU A 101 18.22 4.20 -5.11
C GLU A 101 17.84 5.28 -4.12
N LEU A 102 16.59 5.74 -4.14
CA LEU A 102 16.12 6.83 -3.27
C LEU A 102 15.98 6.37 -1.81
N GLY A 103 15.70 5.09 -1.59
CA GLY A 103 15.75 4.50 -0.26
C GLY A 103 17.16 4.59 0.36
N TYR A 104 18.19 4.17 -0.37
CA TYR A 104 19.57 4.27 0.11
C TYR A 104 20.10 5.71 0.19
N ARG A 105 19.66 6.61 -0.69
CA ARG A 105 19.96 8.05 -0.56
C ARG A 105 19.35 8.63 0.72
N THR A 106 18.13 8.25 1.07
CA THR A 106 17.49 8.65 2.34
C THR A 106 18.31 8.13 3.52
N ILE A 107 18.70 6.84 3.49
CA ILE A 107 19.57 6.24 4.53
C ILE A 107 20.88 7.00 4.67
N GLY A 108 21.54 7.34 3.56
CA GLY A 108 22.79 8.11 3.57
C GLY A 108 22.63 9.49 4.21
N ASN A 109 21.56 10.22 3.89
CA ASN A 109 21.25 11.50 4.53
C ASN A 109 20.98 11.34 6.04
N CYS A 110 20.19 10.33 6.42
CA CYS A 110 19.93 10.05 7.83
C CYS A 110 21.21 9.72 8.59
N ASN A 111 22.09 8.88 8.01
CA ASN A 111 23.40 8.58 8.61
C ASN A 111 24.20 9.85 8.89
N LYS A 112 24.24 10.78 7.91
CA LYS A 112 24.98 12.05 8.10
C LYS A 112 24.39 12.88 9.25
N VAL A 113 23.06 12.99 9.35
CA VAL A 113 22.43 13.73 10.47
C VAL A 113 22.72 13.06 11.82
N ILE A 114 22.70 11.73 11.89
CA ILE A 114 23.00 10.98 13.11
C ILE A 114 24.45 11.20 13.52
N GLU A 115 25.41 11.07 12.59
CA GLU A 115 26.83 11.35 12.83
C GLU A 115 27.08 12.76 13.37
N MET A 116 26.38 13.77 12.81
CA MET A 116 26.46 15.14 13.30
C MET A 116 25.94 15.29 14.72
N GLY A 117 24.88 14.57 15.08
CA GLY A 117 24.40 14.48 16.46
C GLY A 117 25.47 13.93 17.40
N ASP A 118 26.18 12.89 16.97
CA ASP A 118 27.28 12.28 17.72
C ASP A 118 28.47 13.26 17.86
N GLU A 119 28.80 14.02 16.80
CA GLU A 119 29.84 15.06 16.83
C GLU A 119 29.53 16.19 17.82
N LEU A 120 28.26 16.59 17.95
CA LEU A 120 27.83 17.58 18.94
C LEU A 120 27.97 17.08 20.38
N GLY A 121 27.82 15.78 20.61
CA GLY A 121 27.99 15.13 21.90
C GLY A 121 27.21 15.82 23.02
N ALA A 122 27.92 16.26 24.08
CA ALA A 122 27.31 16.96 25.21
C ALA A 122 26.79 18.37 24.90
N ASN A 123 27.14 18.94 23.75
CA ASN A 123 26.70 20.27 23.32
C ASN A 123 25.41 20.27 22.49
N ILE A 124 24.85 19.09 22.22
CA ILE A 124 23.60 18.93 21.49
C ILE A 124 22.42 19.54 22.28
N THR A 125 21.66 20.39 21.66
CA THR A 125 20.42 20.96 22.25
C THR A 125 19.27 19.96 22.23
N ASP A 126 18.20 20.22 22.95
CA ASP A 126 17.02 19.33 22.96
C ASP A 126 16.31 19.34 21.61
N GLU A 127 16.29 20.46 20.89
CA GLU A 127 15.77 20.57 19.53
C GLU A 127 16.60 19.73 18.54
N GLU A 128 17.94 19.78 18.64
CA GLU A 128 18.84 18.99 17.80
C GLU A 128 18.72 17.51 18.10
N LYS A 129 18.51 17.09 19.37
CA LYS A 129 18.21 15.70 19.73
C LYS A 129 16.94 15.21 19.04
N VAL A 130 15.88 16.01 19.03
CA VAL A 130 14.63 15.65 18.33
C VAL A 130 14.91 15.40 16.85
N ILE A 131 15.71 16.25 16.20
CA ILE A 131 16.07 16.10 14.79
C ILE A 131 16.89 14.82 14.55
N VAL A 132 17.81 14.47 15.42
CA VAL A 132 18.53 13.18 15.36
C VAL A 132 17.54 12.03 15.49
N GLY A 133 16.61 12.09 16.44
CA GLY A 133 15.57 11.10 16.64
C GLY A 133 14.66 10.93 15.41
N GLU A 134 14.31 12.04 14.74
CA GLU A 134 13.58 12.00 13.48
C GLU A 134 14.35 11.22 12.39
N ASN A 135 15.67 11.41 12.30
CA ASN A 135 16.49 10.71 11.31
C ASN A 135 16.75 9.24 11.65
N TYR A 136 16.78 8.86 12.92
CA TYR A 136 16.69 7.45 13.32
C TYR A 136 15.37 6.83 12.83
N TYR A 137 14.25 7.51 13.01
CA TYR A 137 12.94 7.05 12.51
C TYR A 137 12.93 6.90 10.98
N LEU A 138 13.42 7.91 10.24
CA LEU A 138 13.43 7.90 8.78
C LEU A 138 14.34 6.81 8.21
N ARG A 139 15.49 6.53 8.87
CA ARG A 139 16.38 5.43 8.51
C ARG A 139 15.71 4.08 8.75
N ALA A 140 15.09 3.92 9.91
CA ALA A 140 14.32 2.72 10.25
C ALA A 140 13.18 2.46 9.25
N LEU A 141 12.40 3.49 8.93
CA LEU A 141 11.32 3.41 7.93
C LEU A 141 11.87 2.98 6.56
N SER A 142 12.98 3.58 6.13
CA SER A 142 13.59 3.26 4.84
C SER A 142 14.07 1.80 4.78
N TYR A 143 14.77 1.32 5.81
CA TYR A 143 15.18 -0.08 5.89
C TYR A 143 14.00 -1.04 5.98
N PHE A 144 12.97 -0.69 6.75
CA PHE A 144 11.78 -1.52 6.89
C PHE A 144 11.02 -1.66 5.57
N LEU A 145 10.86 -0.59 4.81
CA LEU A 145 10.23 -0.64 3.50
C LEU A 145 11.08 -1.45 2.50
N LEU A 146 12.38 -1.15 2.42
CA LEU A 146 13.28 -1.86 1.50
C LEU A 146 13.40 -3.35 1.81
N VAL A 147 13.49 -3.76 3.08
CA VAL A 147 13.61 -5.19 3.43
C VAL A 147 12.34 -5.97 3.10
N ASN A 148 11.17 -5.35 3.28
CA ASN A 148 9.91 -5.97 2.86
C ASN A 148 9.77 -6.05 1.34
N GLU A 149 10.50 -5.21 0.61
CA GLU A 149 10.54 -5.20 -0.86
C GLU A 149 11.51 -6.23 -1.42
N PHE A 150 12.74 -6.17 -1.01
CA PHE A 150 13.83 -6.87 -1.64
C PHE A 150 14.28 -8.13 -0.87
N ALA A 151 13.49 -8.56 0.11
CA ALA A 151 13.78 -9.77 0.86
C ALA A 151 12.52 -10.60 1.15
N GLN A 152 12.72 -11.86 1.52
CA GLN A 152 11.64 -12.73 1.96
C GLN A 152 10.98 -12.18 3.24
N PRO A 153 9.69 -12.45 3.48
CA PRO A 153 9.02 -12.04 4.70
C PRO A 153 9.75 -12.54 5.95
N TYR A 154 9.73 -11.75 7.03
CA TYR A 154 10.32 -12.16 8.30
C TYR A 154 9.82 -13.51 8.81
N SER A 155 8.56 -13.85 8.53
CA SER A 155 7.96 -15.15 8.87
C SER A 155 8.61 -16.35 8.14
N ASN A 156 9.46 -16.12 7.12
CA ASN A 156 10.13 -17.14 6.32
C ASN A 156 11.64 -17.14 6.55
N ASN A 157 12.12 -17.93 7.52
CA ASN A 157 13.54 -18.14 7.82
C ASN A 157 14.42 -16.86 7.86
N PRO A 158 14.09 -15.87 8.70
CA PRO A 158 14.73 -14.55 8.67
C PRO A 158 16.24 -14.57 8.95
N THR A 159 16.73 -15.57 9.70
CA THR A 159 18.15 -15.74 10.03
C THR A 159 18.97 -16.39 8.91
N GLN A 160 18.32 -16.87 7.85
CA GLN A 160 18.97 -17.56 6.73
C GLN A 160 18.79 -16.78 5.42
N ASN A 161 17.61 -16.17 5.22
CA ASN A 161 17.33 -15.44 4.00
C ASN A 161 18.12 -14.12 3.96
N PRO A 162 18.71 -13.80 2.79
CA PRO A 162 19.42 -12.54 2.62
C PRO A 162 18.44 -11.36 2.69
N GLY A 163 18.81 -10.37 3.48
CA GLY A 163 18.13 -9.09 3.59
C GLY A 163 18.75 -8.03 2.68
N LEU A 164 19.35 -7.01 3.23
CA LEU A 164 19.89 -5.83 2.53
C LEU A 164 21.36 -5.59 2.88
N PRO A 165 22.13 -4.84 2.06
CA PRO A 165 23.38 -4.23 2.51
C PRO A 165 23.11 -3.25 3.65
N LEU A 166 23.62 -3.54 4.85
CA LEU A 166 23.39 -2.70 6.03
C LEU A 166 24.45 -1.60 6.12
N LYS A 167 24.10 -0.39 5.66
CA LYS A 167 24.97 0.79 5.66
C LYS A 167 24.55 1.77 6.76
N LEU A 168 25.45 1.98 7.72
CA LEU A 168 25.21 2.80 8.91
C LEU A 168 26.07 4.06 8.99
N THR A 169 26.87 4.32 7.97
CA THR A 169 27.72 5.50 7.87
C THR A 169 27.38 6.33 6.63
N SER A 170 27.67 7.64 6.68
CA SER A 170 27.51 8.53 5.53
C SER A 170 28.69 8.46 4.54
N ASP A 171 29.81 7.82 4.93
CA ASP A 171 30.97 7.67 4.07
C ASP A 171 30.64 6.86 2.81
N PRO A 172 30.75 7.41 1.60
CA PRO A 172 30.42 6.68 0.38
C PRO A 172 31.34 5.47 0.13
N ASP A 173 32.53 5.45 0.67
CA ASP A 173 33.52 4.38 0.49
C ASP A 173 33.35 3.23 1.48
N ASP A 174 32.63 3.45 2.58
CA ASP A 174 32.32 2.42 3.58
C ASP A 174 31.08 1.61 3.14
N LEU A 175 31.27 0.71 2.17
CA LEU A 175 30.21 -0.12 1.62
C LEU A 175 30.20 -1.52 2.22
N PRO A 176 29.05 -2.04 2.68
CA PRO A 176 28.90 -3.43 3.12
C PRO A 176 29.32 -4.41 2.02
N LYS A 177 30.16 -5.40 2.37
CA LYS A 177 30.67 -6.39 1.40
C LYS A 177 29.66 -7.46 1.01
N SER A 178 28.58 -7.58 1.75
CA SER A 178 27.52 -8.56 1.55
C SER A 178 26.20 -8.01 2.09
N ARG A 179 25.11 -8.67 1.75
CA ARG A 179 23.82 -8.45 2.40
C ARG A 179 23.85 -9.00 3.82
N SER A 180 23.26 -8.27 4.75
CA SER A 180 22.87 -8.81 6.06
C SER A 180 21.65 -9.71 5.90
N THR A 181 21.37 -10.56 6.88
CA THR A 181 20.14 -11.36 6.90
C THR A 181 18.91 -10.49 7.15
N VAL A 182 17.73 -11.02 6.84
CA VAL A 182 16.46 -10.35 7.16
C VAL A 182 16.38 -10.02 8.65
N ALA A 183 16.78 -10.96 9.53
CA ALA A 183 16.77 -10.75 10.97
C ALA A 183 17.67 -9.59 11.41
N GLU A 184 18.91 -9.51 10.88
CA GLU A 184 19.85 -8.42 11.22
C GLU A 184 19.34 -7.05 10.76
N ILE A 185 18.62 -6.97 9.63
CA ILE A 185 17.99 -5.73 9.18
C ILE A 185 16.86 -5.32 10.14
N TYR A 186 16.00 -6.27 10.52
CA TYR A 186 14.92 -5.99 11.48
C TYR A 186 15.46 -5.60 12.86
N ASP A 187 16.54 -6.24 13.32
CA ASP A 187 17.20 -5.87 14.58
C ASP A 187 17.73 -4.42 14.53
N GLN A 188 18.29 -3.99 13.39
CA GLN A 188 18.71 -2.60 13.21
C GLN A 188 17.53 -1.64 13.17
N VAL A 189 16.44 -2.01 12.49
CA VAL A 189 15.19 -1.21 12.45
C VAL A 189 14.64 -1.03 13.87
N VAL A 190 14.58 -2.10 14.67
CA VAL A 190 14.15 -2.04 16.07
C VAL A 190 15.04 -1.11 16.88
N LYS A 191 16.37 -1.25 16.73
CA LYS A 191 17.33 -0.39 17.43
C LYS A 191 17.13 1.08 17.08
N ASP A 192 17.03 1.40 15.80
CA ASP A 192 16.83 2.78 15.34
C ASP A 192 15.51 3.37 15.86
N LEU A 193 14.43 2.57 15.92
CA LEU A 193 13.14 3.04 16.46
C LEU A 193 13.20 3.25 17.98
N GLN A 194 13.94 2.42 18.71
CA GLN A 194 14.16 2.61 20.15
C GLN A 194 15.01 3.86 20.42
N ASP A 195 16.06 4.09 19.63
CA ASP A 195 16.85 5.31 19.68
C ASP A 195 15.98 6.53 19.33
N ALA A 196 15.16 6.45 18.28
CA ALA A 196 14.21 7.49 17.89
C ALA A 196 13.25 7.86 19.04
N ILE A 197 12.65 6.87 19.70
CA ILE A 197 11.77 7.07 20.87
C ILE A 197 12.52 7.81 21.97
N THR A 198 13.76 7.41 22.25
CA THR A 198 14.59 8.02 23.29
C THR A 198 14.90 9.47 22.97
N TYR A 199 15.39 9.75 21.76
CA TYR A 199 15.76 11.08 21.32
C TYR A 199 14.58 12.03 21.17
N MET A 200 13.39 11.53 20.78
CA MET A 200 12.16 12.33 20.63
C MET A 200 11.29 12.36 21.89
N THR A 201 11.79 11.87 23.03
CA THR A 201 11.12 12.08 24.33
C THR A 201 11.37 13.52 24.78
N LEU A 202 10.32 14.35 24.69
CA LEU A 202 10.42 15.79 24.88
C LEU A 202 10.55 16.19 26.34
N PRO A 203 11.39 17.19 26.67
CA PRO A 203 11.39 17.82 28.00
C PRO A 203 10.05 18.50 28.30
N SER A 204 9.80 18.74 29.60
CA SER A 204 8.62 19.45 30.04
C SER A 204 8.54 20.86 29.42
N GLY A 205 7.40 21.17 28.83
CA GLY A 205 7.14 22.48 28.18
C GLY A 205 7.43 22.53 26.70
N MET A 206 8.04 21.49 26.11
CA MET A 206 8.18 21.37 24.66
C MET A 206 6.98 20.61 24.08
N SER A 207 6.43 21.11 22.97
CA SER A 207 5.31 20.44 22.26
C SER A 207 5.81 19.60 21.10
N PRO A 208 5.20 18.43 20.85
CA PRO A 208 5.56 17.61 19.69
C PRO A 208 5.16 18.31 18.38
N LYS A 209 5.91 18.03 17.33
CA LYS A 209 5.57 18.46 15.98
C LYS A 209 4.26 17.80 15.50
N ASN A 210 3.68 18.33 14.41
CA ASN A 210 2.49 17.74 13.79
C ASN A 210 2.83 16.42 13.06
N SER A 211 1.81 15.75 12.55
CA SER A 211 1.91 14.42 11.90
C SER A 211 2.69 14.37 10.58
N CYS A 212 3.20 15.52 10.10
CA CYS A 212 4.10 15.56 8.94
C CYS A 212 5.56 15.36 9.31
N TYR A 213 5.86 15.29 10.60
CA TYR A 213 7.19 15.02 11.15
C TYR A 213 7.14 13.78 12.03
N ALA A 214 8.24 13.05 12.07
CA ALA A 214 8.37 11.96 13.01
C ALA A 214 8.30 12.48 14.45
N THR A 215 7.61 11.73 15.29
CA THR A 215 7.45 12.00 16.72
C THR A 215 7.70 10.72 17.50
N LYS A 216 7.79 10.81 18.81
CA LYS A 216 7.90 9.62 19.66
C LYS A 216 6.80 8.60 19.34
N GLU A 217 5.56 9.06 19.20
CA GLU A 217 4.42 8.19 18.92
C GLU A 217 4.47 7.63 17.49
N ALA A 218 5.04 8.37 16.51
CA ALA A 218 5.29 7.83 15.17
C ALA A 218 6.30 6.67 15.23
N ALA A 219 7.37 6.81 16.03
CA ALA A 219 8.35 5.74 16.22
C ALA A 219 7.75 4.55 16.96
N GLN A 220 6.92 4.77 17.98
CA GLN A 220 6.19 3.71 18.67
C GLN A 220 5.21 2.98 17.74
N ALA A 221 4.47 3.71 16.90
CA ALA A 221 3.53 3.12 15.95
C ALA A 221 4.23 2.24 14.89
N LEU A 222 5.35 2.72 14.36
CA LEU A 222 6.14 1.91 13.43
C LEU A 222 6.77 0.70 14.13
N LEU A 223 7.26 0.87 15.35
CA LEU A 223 7.84 -0.23 16.14
C LEU A 223 6.78 -1.29 16.48
N ALA A 224 5.54 -0.89 16.77
CA ALA A 224 4.42 -1.81 16.96
C ALA A 224 4.21 -2.69 15.71
N ARG A 225 4.23 -2.10 14.50
CA ARG A 225 4.12 -2.83 13.23
C ARG A 225 5.32 -3.75 13.00
N VAL A 226 6.54 -3.27 13.26
CA VAL A 226 7.77 -4.08 13.13
C VAL A 226 7.71 -5.29 14.05
N TYR A 227 7.36 -5.11 15.32
CA TYR A 227 7.20 -6.21 16.27
C TYR A 227 6.10 -7.19 15.87
N LEU A 228 4.98 -6.68 15.34
CA LEU A 228 3.92 -7.52 14.79
C LEU A 228 4.45 -8.43 13.66
N TYR A 229 5.25 -7.90 12.73
CA TYR A 229 5.84 -8.66 11.62
C TYR A 229 6.87 -9.68 12.10
N MET A 230 7.58 -9.37 13.21
CA MET A 230 8.53 -10.28 13.84
C MET A 230 7.84 -11.38 14.68
N GLY A 231 6.55 -11.27 14.99
CA GLY A 231 5.87 -12.13 15.95
C GLY A 231 6.26 -11.85 17.41
N ASN A 232 6.80 -10.67 17.68
CA ASN A 232 7.05 -10.18 19.05
C ASN A 232 5.75 -9.57 19.58
N TRP A 233 4.85 -10.44 20.05
CA TRP A 233 3.50 -10.05 20.43
C TRP A 233 3.44 -9.13 21.63
N ASP A 234 4.30 -9.32 22.62
CA ASP A 234 4.36 -8.43 23.79
C ASP A 234 4.83 -7.03 23.38
N GLY A 235 5.91 -6.94 22.61
CA GLY A 235 6.41 -5.65 22.12
C GLY A 235 5.41 -4.92 21.22
N ALA A 236 4.70 -5.66 20.33
CA ALA A 236 3.68 -5.10 19.47
C ALA A 236 2.50 -4.54 20.28
N TRP A 237 2.04 -5.30 21.29
CA TRP A 237 0.97 -4.87 22.18
C TRP A 237 1.36 -3.63 22.99
N ASP A 238 2.54 -3.63 23.59
CA ASP A 238 3.03 -2.54 24.43
C ASP A 238 3.13 -1.23 23.64
N MET A 239 3.77 -1.26 22.48
CA MET A 239 3.94 -0.06 21.64
C MET A 239 2.60 0.48 21.12
N ALA A 240 1.71 -0.39 20.64
CA ALA A 240 0.39 0.03 20.19
C ALA A 240 -0.43 0.64 21.37
N ASN A 241 -0.36 0.02 22.54
CA ASN A 241 -1.03 0.48 23.73
C ASN A 241 -0.52 1.85 24.22
N GLU A 242 0.81 2.09 24.15
CA GLU A 242 1.37 3.42 24.47
C GLU A 242 0.84 4.51 23.55
N VAL A 243 0.76 4.24 22.23
CA VAL A 243 0.23 5.22 21.27
C VAL A 243 -1.26 5.51 21.55
N ILE A 244 -2.08 4.47 21.76
CA ILE A 244 -3.51 4.64 22.08
C ILE A 244 -3.68 5.47 23.35
N ASN A 245 -2.92 5.15 24.40
CA ASN A 245 -3.02 5.83 25.69
C ASN A 245 -2.35 7.21 25.73
N SER A 246 -1.63 7.60 24.69
CA SER A 246 -1.04 8.95 24.61
C SER A 246 -2.11 10.05 24.60
N GLY A 247 -3.32 9.72 24.16
CA GLY A 247 -4.43 10.66 24.01
C GLY A 247 -4.21 11.75 22.97
N ARG A 248 -3.18 11.61 22.11
CA ARG A 248 -2.84 12.60 21.08
C ARG A 248 -3.65 12.44 19.80
N PHE A 249 -4.22 11.28 19.59
CA PHE A 249 -4.90 10.93 18.34
C PHE A 249 -6.32 10.48 18.63
N GLU A 250 -7.22 10.76 17.70
CA GLU A 250 -8.63 10.40 17.79
C GLU A 250 -9.12 9.85 16.45
N LEU A 251 -9.91 8.76 16.49
CA LEU A 251 -10.50 8.18 15.29
C LEU A 251 -11.54 9.14 14.69
N LEU A 252 -11.42 9.42 13.40
CA LEU A 252 -12.48 10.10 12.66
C LEU A 252 -13.76 9.27 12.65
N ARG A 253 -14.92 9.92 12.68
CA ARG A 253 -16.23 9.25 12.80
C ARG A 253 -17.25 9.85 11.85
N GLY A 254 -18.31 9.09 11.57
CA GLY A 254 -19.43 9.56 10.76
C GLY A 254 -19.02 10.00 9.36
N ASP A 255 -19.44 11.19 8.95
CA ASP A 255 -19.15 11.71 7.61
C ASP A 255 -17.68 12.06 7.40
N ASP A 256 -16.98 12.49 8.45
CA ASP A 256 -15.54 12.75 8.37
C ASP A 256 -14.74 11.48 8.08
N TYR A 257 -15.18 10.33 8.61
CA TYR A 257 -14.54 9.06 8.32
C TYR A 257 -14.67 8.66 6.84
N LYS A 258 -15.82 8.90 6.21
CA LYS A 258 -16.03 8.60 4.78
C LYS A 258 -15.07 9.33 3.84
N ILE A 259 -14.54 10.46 4.29
CA ILE A 259 -13.64 11.31 3.53
C ILE A 259 -12.27 11.48 4.22
N TYR A 260 -11.89 10.53 5.10
CA TYR A 260 -10.72 10.68 5.97
C TYR A 260 -9.43 11.01 5.20
N SER A 261 -9.26 10.48 4.00
CA SER A 261 -8.08 10.73 3.17
C SER A 261 -8.05 12.11 2.49
N GLN A 262 -9.17 12.85 2.51
CA GLN A 262 -9.26 14.21 1.98
C GLN A 262 -8.73 15.26 2.96
N PHE A 263 -8.67 14.93 4.24
CA PHE A 263 -8.04 15.80 5.23
C PHE A 263 -6.53 15.89 4.99
N VAL A 264 -5.99 17.10 5.12
CA VAL A 264 -4.53 17.23 5.18
C VAL A 264 -4.03 16.59 6.48
N PRO A 265 -2.83 15.99 6.50
CA PRO A 265 -2.35 15.26 7.69
C PRO A 265 -2.40 16.06 8.99
N GLU A 266 -2.15 17.36 8.91
CA GLU A 266 -2.14 18.27 10.07
C GLU A 266 -3.52 18.41 10.72
N ASP A 267 -4.59 18.28 9.93
CA ASP A 267 -5.98 18.45 10.37
C ASP A 267 -6.69 17.08 10.56
N ASN A 268 -6.00 15.98 10.27
CA ASN A 268 -6.52 14.63 10.45
C ASN A 268 -6.13 14.08 11.82
N SER A 269 -7.07 14.08 12.75
CA SER A 269 -6.84 13.65 14.14
C SER A 269 -6.40 12.19 14.29
N GLU A 270 -6.61 11.36 13.27
CA GLU A 270 -6.23 9.94 13.26
C GLU A 270 -4.80 9.71 12.76
N THR A 271 -4.22 10.66 12.02
CA THR A 271 -2.91 10.52 11.39
C THR A 271 -1.79 10.65 12.40
N ILE A 272 -0.95 9.62 12.50
CA ILE A 272 0.24 9.59 13.37
C ILE A 272 1.47 10.09 12.61
N PHE A 273 1.68 9.58 11.39
CA PHE A 273 2.75 10.07 10.50
C PHE A 273 2.32 9.96 9.05
N ALA A 274 2.55 11.03 8.29
CA ALA A 274 2.30 11.09 6.85
C ALA A 274 3.39 11.88 6.12
N VAL A 275 3.62 11.54 4.84
CA VAL A 275 4.51 12.29 3.96
C VAL A 275 3.71 13.41 3.29
N ARG A 276 3.83 14.61 3.82
CA ARG A 276 3.04 15.78 3.41
C ARG A 276 3.32 16.20 1.96
N ARG A 277 2.28 16.25 1.17
CA ARG A 277 2.27 16.78 -0.19
C ARG A 277 1.29 17.94 -0.30
N THR A 278 1.65 18.96 -1.06
CA THR A 278 0.84 20.16 -1.27
C THR A 278 0.58 20.36 -2.76
N LYS A 279 -0.58 20.91 -3.10
CA LYS A 279 -0.92 21.24 -4.48
C LYS A 279 0.12 22.14 -5.16
N LEU A 280 0.68 23.07 -4.41
CA LEU A 280 1.61 24.06 -4.97
C LEU A 280 2.97 23.48 -5.35
N LYS A 281 3.48 22.50 -4.58
CA LYS A 281 4.86 22.01 -4.72
C LYS A 281 4.95 20.56 -5.20
N ASP A 282 3.93 19.76 -4.90
CA ASP A 282 3.99 18.31 -5.01
C ASP A 282 2.90 17.76 -5.92
N ASP A 283 2.31 18.61 -6.79
CA ASP A 283 1.35 18.20 -7.81
C ASP A 283 2.08 17.43 -8.91
N GLY A 284 2.23 16.12 -8.70
CA GLY A 284 2.80 15.18 -9.67
C GLY A 284 1.82 14.75 -10.76
N GLY A 285 0.63 15.36 -10.81
CA GLY A 285 -0.41 15.01 -11.79
C GLY A 285 -0.82 13.54 -11.72
N TYR A 286 -0.91 12.89 -12.86
CA TYR A 286 -1.40 11.51 -12.98
C TYR A 286 -0.43 10.46 -12.42
N GLY A 287 0.84 10.75 -12.28
CA GLY A 287 1.86 9.82 -11.78
C GLY A 287 1.77 9.54 -10.28
N ARG A 288 0.97 10.29 -9.53
CA ARG A 288 0.76 10.09 -8.09
C ARG A 288 -0.40 9.14 -7.82
N MET A 289 -0.43 8.53 -6.64
CA MET A 289 -1.45 7.56 -6.27
C MET A 289 -2.89 8.01 -6.54
N GLY A 290 -3.23 9.23 -6.19
CA GLY A 290 -4.56 9.77 -6.49
C GLY A 290 -4.90 9.73 -7.98
N GLY A 291 -3.94 10.04 -8.86
CA GLY A 291 -4.10 9.96 -10.30
C GLY A 291 -4.14 8.53 -10.86
N LEU A 292 -3.56 7.56 -10.13
CA LEU A 292 -3.59 6.14 -10.51
C LEU A 292 -4.90 5.47 -10.11
N TYR A 293 -5.50 5.90 -9.01
CA TYR A 293 -6.72 5.32 -8.47
C TYR A 293 -8.01 5.94 -9.02
N ILE A 294 -7.98 7.21 -9.40
CA ILE A 294 -9.18 7.93 -9.81
C ILE A 294 -9.00 8.61 -11.17
N GLN A 295 -10.11 8.73 -11.89
CA GLN A 295 -10.22 9.55 -13.08
C GLN A 295 -11.39 10.53 -12.92
N VAL A 296 -11.12 11.81 -13.12
CA VAL A 296 -12.11 12.90 -13.10
C VAL A 296 -11.91 13.77 -14.33
N ASP A 297 -12.97 14.04 -15.08
CA ASP A 297 -12.95 14.89 -16.28
C ASP A 297 -11.86 14.52 -17.31
N ASN A 298 -11.69 13.22 -17.55
CA ASN A 298 -10.63 12.64 -18.39
C ASN A 298 -9.20 12.85 -17.85
N SER A 299 -9.05 13.15 -16.57
CA SER A 299 -7.80 13.35 -15.87
C SER A 299 -7.58 12.24 -14.86
N GLY A 300 -6.45 11.55 -14.93
CA GLY A 300 -6.14 10.37 -14.11
C GLY A 300 -6.15 9.07 -14.93
N TRP A 301 -5.58 8.01 -14.37
CA TRP A 301 -5.44 6.72 -15.07
C TRP A 301 -6.52 5.70 -14.66
N GLU A 302 -6.99 5.74 -13.41
CA GLU A 302 -7.97 4.78 -12.87
C GLU A 302 -7.62 3.34 -13.30
N GLU A 303 -6.39 2.92 -13.03
CA GLU A 303 -5.87 1.65 -13.52
C GLU A 303 -6.12 0.46 -12.59
N VAL A 304 -6.68 0.73 -11.41
CA VAL A 304 -7.03 -0.29 -10.40
C VAL A 304 -8.42 -0.03 -9.81
N TYR A 305 -9.08 -1.10 -9.43
CA TYR A 305 -10.43 -1.12 -8.88
C TYR A 305 -10.50 -1.97 -7.61
N ALA A 306 -11.49 -1.75 -6.77
CA ALA A 306 -11.76 -2.61 -5.62
C ALA A 306 -12.07 -4.03 -6.08
N SER A 307 -11.49 -5.01 -5.39
CA SER A 307 -11.64 -6.43 -5.74
C SER A 307 -12.95 -7.03 -5.27
N ALA A 308 -13.33 -8.17 -5.86
CA ALA A 308 -14.50 -8.95 -5.42
C ALA A 308 -14.39 -9.40 -3.96
N PRO A 309 -13.24 -9.91 -3.44
CA PRO A 309 -13.11 -10.23 -2.02
C PRO A 309 -13.40 -9.04 -1.09
N TYR A 310 -12.84 -7.88 -1.38
CA TYR A 310 -13.10 -6.65 -0.61
C TYR A 310 -14.60 -6.29 -0.62
N LEU A 311 -15.21 -6.28 -1.80
CA LEU A 311 -16.62 -5.93 -1.96
C LEU A 311 -17.55 -6.95 -1.27
N ASN A 312 -17.21 -8.23 -1.29
CA ASN A 312 -17.99 -9.26 -0.58
C ASN A 312 -17.97 -9.04 0.94
N LEU A 313 -16.84 -8.60 1.51
CA LEU A 313 -16.77 -8.24 2.93
C LEU A 313 -17.53 -6.95 3.24
N LEU A 314 -17.39 -5.94 2.39
CA LEU A 314 -18.06 -4.64 2.55
C LEU A 314 -19.61 -4.79 2.54
N GLU A 315 -20.12 -5.72 1.75
CA GLU A 315 -21.56 -5.95 1.55
C GLU A 315 -22.17 -7.01 2.48
N LEU A 316 -21.44 -7.46 3.51
CA LEU A 316 -21.99 -8.41 4.50
C LEU A 316 -23.19 -7.80 5.27
N TYR A 317 -23.21 -6.50 5.46
CA TYR A 317 -24.26 -5.80 6.20
C TYR A 317 -24.91 -4.76 5.29
N LEU A 318 -26.12 -5.07 4.81
CA LEU A 318 -26.89 -4.17 3.95
C LEU A 318 -28.04 -3.51 4.75
N ASP A 319 -28.39 -2.31 4.34
CA ASP A 319 -29.62 -1.66 4.80
C ASP A 319 -30.86 -2.21 4.09
N ASP A 320 -32.05 -1.69 4.43
CA ASP A 320 -33.31 -2.14 3.82
C ASP A 320 -33.42 -1.82 2.34
N GLN A 321 -32.54 -0.94 1.83
CA GLN A 321 -32.43 -0.59 0.42
C GLN A 321 -31.31 -1.36 -0.29
N GLY A 322 -30.55 -2.23 0.46
CA GLY A 322 -29.44 -3.05 -0.02
C GLY A 322 -28.14 -2.30 -0.25
N TYR A 323 -27.99 -1.14 0.36
CA TYR A 323 -26.69 -0.45 0.40
C TYR A 323 -25.86 -0.94 1.56
N PRO A 324 -24.53 -0.99 1.42
CA PRO A 324 -23.66 -1.31 2.56
C PRO A 324 -23.88 -0.33 3.70
N LYS A 325 -24.13 -0.87 4.91
CA LYS A 325 -24.14 -0.08 6.14
C LYS A 325 -22.75 0.39 6.53
N ASP A 326 -21.74 -0.34 6.08
CA ASP A 326 -20.34 -0.04 6.33
C ASP A 326 -19.94 1.29 5.67
N LEU A 327 -19.54 2.26 6.47
CA LEU A 327 -19.18 3.60 6.03
C LEU A 327 -17.97 3.62 5.09
N ARG A 328 -17.16 2.56 5.06
CA ARG A 328 -16.06 2.39 4.10
C ARG A 328 -16.53 2.25 2.66
N SER A 329 -17.81 2.04 2.45
CA SER A 329 -18.44 2.19 1.12
C SER A 329 -18.25 3.59 0.51
N GLY A 330 -17.97 4.60 1.32
CA GLY A 330 -17.60 5.95 0.86
C GLY A 330 -16.22 6.04 0.19
N PHE A 331 -15.37 5.02 0.35
CA PHE A 331 -14.04 4.98 -0.25
C PHE A 331 -14.02 4.48 -1.69
N ILE A 332 -15.17 4.11 -2.22
CA ILE A 332 -15.32 3.60 -3.59
C ILE A 332 -16.48 4.27 -4.31
N THR A 333 -16.35 4.39 -5.62
CA THR A 333 -17.43 4.87 -6.51
C THR A 333 -17.72 3.82 -7.56
N LYS A 334 -18.99 3.46 -7.71
CA LYS A 334 -19.44 2.52 -8.75
C LYS A 334 -19.40 3.17 -10.13
N ARG A 335 -18.82 2.46 -11.08
CA ARG A 335 -18.80 2.85 -12.50
C ARG A 335 -19.11 1.66 -13.38
N TYR A 336 -19.62 1.92 -14.57
CA TYR A 336 -19.84 0.90 -15.58
C TYR A 336 -18.77 1.01 -16.65
N VAL A 337 -18.23 -0.14 -17.05
CA VAL A 337 -17.28 -0.27 -18.13
C VAL A 337 -17.91 -1.14 -19.21
N GLU A 338 -17.98 -0.64 -20.41
CA GLU A 338 -18.31 -1.43 -21.59
C GLU A 338 -17.03 -2.13 -22.07
N ASP A 339 -17.09 -3.43 -22.37
CA ASP A 339 -15.92 -4.16 -22.85
C ASP A 339 -15.34 -3.48 -24.12
N GLY A 340 -14.05 -3.15 -24.06
CA GLY A 340 -13.35 -2.47 -25.16
C GLY A 340 -13.65 -0.99 -25.34
N THR A 341 -14.40 -0.34 -24.44
CA THR A 341 -14.65 1.10 -24.49
C THR A 341 -13.81 1.88 -23.47
N ASP A 342 -13.44 3.09 -23.89
CA ASP A 342 -12.82 4.09 -23.04
C ASP A 342 -13.79 4.49 -21.90
N THR A 343 -13.48 4.05 -20.69
CA THR A 343 -14.29 4.29 -19.47
C THR A 343 -14.45 5.75 -19.13
N SER A 344 -13.57 6.61 -19.67
CA SER A 344 -13.60 8.06 -19.46
C SER A 344 -14.83 8.74 -20.06
N LYS A 345 -15.45 8.12 -21.06
CA LYS A 345 -16.54 8.75 -21.81
C LYS A 345 -17.92 8.65 -21.17
N TYR A 346 -18.10 7.73 -20.21
CA TYR A 346 -19.42 7.45 -19.65
C TYR A 346 -19.39 7.27 -18.12
N PRO A 347 -18.96 8.28 -17.37
CA PRO A 347 -19.12 8.22 -15.92
C PRO A 347 -20.61 8.16 -15.59
N ILE A 348 -21.04 7.17 -14.83
CA ILE A 348 -22.39 7.16 -14.31
C ILE A 348 -22.44 8.16 -13.16
N THR A 349 -22.98 9.32 -13.45
CA THR A 349 -23.34 10.30 -12.44
C THR A 349 -24.70 9.93 -11.87
N GLY A 350 -24.73 9.44 -10.65
CA GLY A 350 -25.94 9.07 -9.92
C GLY A 350 -25.90 7.62 -9.44
N ASN A 351 -26.64 7.33 -8.36
CA ASN A 351 -26.90 5.96 -7.95
C ASN A 351 -27.89 5.34 -8.95
N PRO A 352 -27.47 4.35 -9.76
CA PRO A 352 -28.43 3.63 -10.55
C PRO A 352 -29.42 2.95 -9.61
N GLU A 353 -30.72 3.00 -9.94
CA GLU A 353 -31.73 2.28 -9.17
C GLU A 353 -31.35 0.81 -9.13
N ARG A 354 -31.10 0.29 -7.93
CA ARG A 354 -30.86 -1.13 -7.72
C ARG A 354 -32.18 -1.84 -7.79
N ASN A 355 -32.30 -2.78 -8.71
CA ASN A 355 -33.41 -3.71 -8.69
C ASN A 355 -33.03 -4.93 -7.82
N TYR A 356 -33.50 -4.94 -6.58
CA TYR A 356 -33.20 -6.02 -5.60
C TYR A 356 -33.83 -7.37 -5.93
N GLN A 357 -34.63 -7.45 -6.96
CA GLN A 357 -35.23 -8.72 -7.40
C GLN A 357 -34.41 -9.37 -8.51
N ASP A 358 -33.64 -8.58 -9.26
CA ASP A 358 -32.82 -9.07 -10.36
C ASP A 358 -31.34 -8.96 -10.01
N TRP A 359 -30.70 -10.12 -9.97
CA TRP A 359 -29.29 -10.25 -9.67
C TRP A 359 -28.54 -10.81 -10.87
N THR A 360 -27.25 -10.55 -10.92
CA THR A 360 -26.36 -11.08 -11.96
C THR A 360 -25.15 -11.72 -11.28
N PHE A 361 -24.84 -12.93 -11.74
CA PHE A 361 -23.55 -13.55 -11.42
C PHE A 361 -22.58 -13.28 -12.56
N VAL A 362 -21.48 -12.59 -12.27
CA VAL A 362 -20.44 -12.21 -13.23
C VAL A 362 -19.21 -13.09 -12.97
N TYR A 363 -18.67 -13.69 -14.01
CA TYR A 363 -17.47 -14.54 -13.93
C TYR A 363 -16.58 -14.40 -15.16
N ALA A 364 -15.29 -14.73 -15.02
CA ALA A 364 -14.36 -14.79 -16.13
C ALA A 364 -14.24 -16.22 -16.67
N ALA A 365 -14.35 -16.38 -17.98
CA ALA A 365 -14.19 -17.68 -18.64
C ALA A 365 -13.19 -17.57 -19.80
N LYS A 366 -12.42 -18.65 -20.04
CA LYS A 366 -11.55 -18.71 -21.23
C LYS A 366 -12.39 -18.83 -22.49
N GLN A 367 -12.04 -18.04 -23.50
CA GLN A 367 -12.54 -18.24 -24.86
C GLN A 367 -12.01 -19.57 -25.44
N ALA A 368 -12.68 -20.11 -26.43
CA ALA A 368 -12.18 -21.29 -27.12
C ALA A 368 -10.98 -20.93 -28.03
N GLY A 369 -9.90 -21.70 -27.98
CA GLY A 369 -8.73 -21.56 -28.85
C GLY A 369 -7.39 -21.67 -28.15
N ALA A 370 -6.30 -21.85 -28.90
CA ALA A 370 -4.96 -22.11 -28.36
C ALA A 370 -4.31 -20.89 -27.65
N ASN A 371 -4.75 -19.66 -27.99
CA ASN A 371 -4.30 -18.40 -27.37
C ASN A 371 -5.49 -17.67 -26.73
N ALA A 372 -6.37 -18.42 -26.09
CA ALA A 372 -7.64 -17.93 -25.59
C ALA A 372 -7.44 -16.93 -24.45
N ASN A 373 -7.91 -15.71 -24.66
CA ASN A 373 -8.07 -14.73 -23.62
C ASN A 373 -9.28 -15.10 -22.75
N TYR A 374 -9.33 -14.56 -21.53
CA TYR A 374 -10.53 -14.61 -20.75
C TYR A 374 -11.51 -13.54 -21.23
N GLU A 375 -12.78 -13.82 -21.07
CA GLU A 375 -13.89 -12.89 -21.27
C GLU A 375 -14.81 -12.92 -20.06
N TYR A 376 -15.48 -11.81 -19.78
CA TYR A 376 -16.54 -11.80 -18.78
C TYR A 376 -17.82 -12.38 -19.36
N ARG A 377 -18.47 -13.20 -18.53
CA ARG A 377 -19.80 -13.72 -18.79
C ARG A 377 -20.73 -13.39 -17.65
N GLN A 378 -22.01 -13.28 -17.95
CA GLN A 378 -23.06 -12.93 -17.00
C GLN A 378 -24.17 -13.96 -17.03
N ILE A 379 -24.67 -14.32 -15.85
CA ILE A 379 -25.85 -15.17 -15.66
C ILE A 379 -26.86 -14.38 -14.84
N SER A 380 -28.09 -14.25 -15.35
CA SER A 380 -29.17 -13.68 -14.55
C SER A 380 -29.58 -14.67 -13.47
N VAL A 381 -29.65 -14.20 -12.22
CA VAL A 381 -29.99 -15.03 -11.07
C VAL A 381 -31.08 -14.39 -10.22
N THR A 382 -31.88 -15.21 -9.56
CA THR A 382 -32.93 -14.78 -8.65
C THR A 382 -32.58 -15.21 -7.23
N LYS A 383 -32.57 -14.25 -6.32
CA LYS A 383 -32.36 -14.54 -4.89
C LYS A 383 -33.56 -15.25 -4.32
N GLN A 384 -33.35 -16.40 -3.70
CA GLN A 384 -34.38 -17.21 -3.06
C GLN A 384 -34.57 -16.79 -1.59
N SER A 385 -35.67 -17.25 -0.99
CA SER A 385 -35.98 -16.96 0.41
C SER A 385 -34.99 -17.55 1.40
N ASP A 386 -34.28 -18.60 1.00
CA ASP A 386 -33.20 -19.22 1.78
C ASP A 386 -31.83 -18.56 1.61
N GLY A 387 -31.78 -17.48 0.83
CA GLY A 387 -30.55 -16.73 0.55
C GLY A 387 -29.71 -17.25 -0.61
N THR A 388 -30.10 -18.37 -1.24
CA THR A 388 -29.44 -18.89 -2.43
C THR A 388 -29.81 -18.09 -3.68
N TYR A 389 -29.06 -18.28 -4.77
CA TYR A 389 -29.28 -17.60 -6.05
C TYR A 389 -29.50 -18.63 -7.14
N ALA A 390 -30.74 -18.69 -7.64
CA ALA A 390 -31.14 -19.64 -8.68
C ALA A 390 -30.91 -19.04 -10.08
N MET A 391 -30.42 -19.87 -11.00
CA MET A 391 -30.28 -19.57 -12.42
C MET A 391 -31.57 -19.86 -13.17
N SER A 392 -31.71 -19.32 -14.39
CA SER A 392 -32.74 -19.76 -15.33
C SER A 392 -32.53 -21.23 -15.70
N ALA A 393 -33.59 -21.91 -16.18
CA ALA A 393 -33.44 -23.28 -16.64
C ALA A 393 -32.48 -23.40 -17.86
N GLU A 394 -32.40 -22.38 -18.68
CA GLU A 394 -31.51 -22.32 -19.83
C GLU A 394 -30.02 -22.19 -19.39
N ASP A 395 -29.74 -21.30 -18.46
CA ASP A 395 -28.39 -21.13 -17.91
C ASP A 395 -27.96 -22.38 -17.12
N ALA A 396 -28.86 -22.91 -16.29
CA ALA A 396 -28.60 -24.10 -15.46
C ALA A 396 -28.24 -25.33 -16.30
N ALA A 397 -28.71 -25.44 -17.53
CA ALA A 397 -28.35 -26.53 -18.45
C ALA A 397 -26.85 -26.59 -18.79
N ASN A 398 -26.12 -25.48 -18.60
CA ASN A 398 -24.66 -25.39 -18.86
C ASN A 398 -23.81 -25.77 -17.64
N PHE A 399 -24.41 -25.94 -16.47
CA PHE A 399 -23.72 -26.15 -15.21
C PHE A 399 -24.23 -27.39 -14.47
N ARG A 400 -23.49 -27.84 -13.46
CA ARG A 400 -23.87 -29.01 -12.66
C ARG A 400 -25.05 -28.73 -11.73
N ASP A 401 -25.12 -27.49 -11.22
CA ASP A 401 -26.11 -27.07 -10.24
C ASP A 401 -27.00 -25.99 -10.82
N ALA A 402 -28.25 -25.94 -10.38
CA ALA A 402 -29.20 -24.91 -10.81
C ALA A 402 -29.10 -23.60 -10.00
N THR A 403 -28.20 -23.55 -9.01
CA THR A 403 -27.95 -22.40 -8.15
C THR A 403 -26.48 -22.04 -8.15
N ILE A 404 -26.18 -20.76 -7.89
CA ILE A 404 -24.81 -20.33 -7.63
C ILE A 404 -24.33 -21.00 -6.33
N GLN A 405 -23.19 -21.64 -6.41
CA GLN A 405 -22.54 -22.29 -5.29
C GLN A 405 -21.65 -21.33 -4.52
N SER A 406 -21.36 -21.64 -3.26
CA SER A 406 -20.42 -20.86 -2.44
C SER A 406 -19.47 -21.79 -1.69
N GLU A 407 -18.28 -21.29 -1.43
CA GLU A 407 -17.29 -21.98 -0.61
C GLU A 407 -16.57 -20.96 0.29
N PRO A 408 -16.04 -21.39 1.44
CA PRO A 408 -15.17 -20.54 2.25
C PRO A 408 -13.96 -20.08 1.42
N TYR A 409 -13.60 -18.82 1.61
CA TYR A 409 -12.41 -18.21 1.04
C TYR A 409 -11.50 -17.78 2.19
N ASN A 410 -10.24 -17.43 1.94
CA ASN A 410 -9.33 -16.94 2.98
C ASN A 410 -10.01 -15.86 3.84
N LEU A 411 -10.73 -14.95 3.19
CA LEU A 411 -11.60 -13.99 3.85
C LEU A 411 -13.01 -14.07 3.26
N GLY A 412 -14.00 -14.24 4.13
CA GLY A 412 -15.40 -14.30 3.72
C GLY A 412 -15.75 -15.53 2.88
N THR A 413 -16.60 -15.32 1.89
CA THR A 413 -17.18 -16.34 1.03
C THR A 413 -16.95 -15.99 -0.42
N ARG A 414 -16.56 -16.95 -1.26
CA ARG A 414 -16.54 -16.79 -2.71
C ARG A 414 -17.62 -17.61 -3.37
N TYR A 415 -18.12 -17.09 -4.48
CA TYR A 415 -19.19 -17.71 -5.27
C TYR A 415 -18.63 -18.29 -6.55
N TYR A 416 -19.22 -19.40 -7.00
CA TYR A 416 -18.82 -20.05 -8.24
C TYR A 416 -19.96 -20.80 -8.91
N VAL A 417 -19.80 -21.09 -10.19
CA VAL A 417 -20.55 -22.11 -10.93
C VAL A 417 -19.58 -23.18 -11.42
N GLN A 418 -20.06 -24.42 -11.55
CA GLN A 418 -19.25 -25.53 -12.03
C GLN A 418 -19.79 -26.07 -13.34
N ALA A 419 -19.01 -26.04 -14.40
CA ALA A 419 -19.34 -26.64 -15.68
C ALA A 419 -19.37 -28.19 -15.59
N SER A 420 -20.00 -28.83 -16.58
CA SER A 420 -20.14 -30.28 -16.63
C SER A 420 -18.82 -31.05 -16.65
N ASP A 421 -17.76 -30.46 -17.20
CA ASP A 421 -16.40 -30.99 -17.21
C ASP A 421 -15.65 -30.82 -15.86
N GLY A 422 -16.25 -30.16 -14.88
CA GLY A 422 -15.68 -29.93 -13.56
C GLY A 422 -14.99 -28.58 -13.40
N THR A 423 -14.86 -27.78 -14.46
CA THR A 423 -14.26 -26.44 -14.39
C THR A 423 -15.08 -25.55 -13.47
N LYS A 424 -14.44 -24.96 -12.47
CA LYS A 424 -15.04 -23.94 -11.61
C LYS A 424 -14.78 -22.55 -12.19
N TYR A 425 -15.85 -21.79 -12.36
CA TYR A 425 -15.79 -20.38 -12.69
C TYR A 425 -16.15 -19.55 -11.45
N ILE A 426 -15.14 -18.91 -10.89
CA ILE A 426 -15.31 -18.04 -9.72
C ILE A 426 -15.85 -16.73 -10.19
N GLY A 427 -16.82 -16.19 -9.45
CA GLY A 427 -17.53 -14.98 -9.84
C GLY A 427 -18.00 -14.15 -8.66
N ARG A 428 -18.72 -13.11 -8.99
CA ARG A 428 -19.35 -12.20 -8.06
C ARG A 428 -20.84 -12.09 -8.35
N ILE A 429 -21.63 -12.05 -7.29
CA ILE A 429 -23.05 -11.77 -7.37
C ILE A 429 -23.26 -10.28 -7.16
N GLU A 430 -23.93 -9.65 -8.11
CA GLU A 430 -24.22 -8.21 -8.09
C GLU A 430 -25.69 -7.95 -8.37
N PRO A 431 -26.28 -6.91 -7.76
CA PRO A 431 -27.58 -6.43 -8.20
C PRO A 431 -27.50 -6.07 -9.68
N ARG A 432 -28.49 -6.48 -10.46
CA ARG A 432 -28.55 -6.11 -11.86
C ARG A 432 -28.79 -4.60 -11.98
N VAL A 433 -27.98 -3.95 -12.80
CA VAL A 433 -28.05 -2.52 -13.00
C VAL A 433 -28.57 -2.23 -14.40
N TYR A 434 -29.56 -1.36 -14.46
CA TYR A 434 -30.08 -0.83 -15.71
C TYR A 434 -29.53 0.58 -15.92
N ASP A 435 -28.87 0.83 -17.04
CA ASP A 435 -28.56 2.19 -17.44
C ASP A 435 -29.85 2.86 -17.95
N ALA A 436 -30.35 3.81 -17.17
CA ALA A 436 -31.53 4.59 -17.53
C ALA A 436 -31.38 5.39 -18.84
N ARG A 437 -30.15 5.58 -19.34
CA ARG A 437 -29.86 6.32 -20.58
C ARG A 437 -29.90 5.44 -21.81
N THR A 438 -29.76 4.16 -21.68
CA THR A 438 -29.69 3.23 -22.81
C THR A 438 -30.77 2.18 -22.70
N LEU A 439 -31.92 2.31 -22.35
CA LEU A 439 -33.05 1.35 -22.39
C LEU A 439 -32.72 -0.04 -23.03
N HIS A 440 -31.49 -0.21 -23.45
CA HIS A 440 -30.94 -1.41 -24.05
C HIS A 440 -29.95 -2.05 -23.08
N GLN A 441 -30.29 -3.24 -22.63
CA GLN A 441 -29.37 -4.17 -22.02
C GLN A 441 -28.19 -4.38 -22.99
N LYS A 442 -27.07 -3.73 -22.76
CA LYS A 442 -25.84 -4.14 -23.43
C LYS A 442 -25.25 -5.27 -22.61
N GLU A 443 -25.17 -6.44 -23.19
CA GLU A 443 -24.70 -7.69 -22.57
C GLU A 443 -23.24 -7.62 -22.07
N ALA A 444 -22.56 -6.52 -22.32
CA ALA A 444 -21.14 -6.32 -22.08
C ALA A 444 -20.80 -5.23 -21.05
N MET A 445 -21.73 -4.80 -20.21
CA MET A 445 -21.43 -3.81 -19.18
C MET A 445 -21.00 -4.47 -17.87
N PHE A 446 -19.81 -4.11 -17.42
CA PHE A 446 -19.29 -4.55 -16.11
C PHE A 446 -19.38 -3.42 -15.11
N LEU A 447 -19.71 -3.77 -13.88
CA LEU A 447 -19.63 -2.87 -12.78
C LEU A 447 -18.20 -2.89 -12.21
N VAL A 448 -17.53 -1.75 -12.25
CA VAL A 448 -16.25 -1.53 -11.60
C VAL A 448 -16.41 -0.56 -10.45
N TYR A 449 -15.55 -0.67 -9.45
CA TYR A 449 -15.59 0.11 -8.23
C TYR A 449 -14.29 0.90 -8.11
N ALA A 450 -14.32 2.15 -8.60
CA ALA A 450 -13.17 3.06 -8.55
C ALA A 450 -12.83 3.40 -7.10
N ILE A 451 -11.54 3.48 -6.80
CA ILE A 451 -11.03 3.74 -5.45
C ILE A 451 -10.85 5.24 -5.26
N ASN A 452 -11.51 5.81 -4.24
CA ASN A 452 -11.43 7.24 -3.91
C ASN A 452 -10.55 7.51 -2.68
N LYS A 453 -10.15 6.48 -1.97
CA LYS A 453 -9.53 6.58 -0.64
C LYS A 453 -8.23 7.39 -0.61
N CYS A 454 -7.48 7.44 -1.70
CA CYS A 454 -6.16 8.08 -1.76
C CYS A 454 -6.17 9.30 -2.70
N SER A 455 -7.12 10.22 -2.50
CA SER A 455 -7.36 11.36 -3.40
C SER A 455 -8.06 12.52 -2.70
N TYR A 456 -8.27 13.61 -3.43
CA TYR A 456 -9.08 14.76 -3.07
C TYR A 456 -8.55 15.68 -1.95
N GLN A 457 -7.30 15.61 -1.55
CA GLN A 457 -6.75 16.60 -0.63
C GLN A 457 -6.69 17.99 -1.26
N GLU A 458 -6.83 19.03 -0.45
CA GLU A 458 -6.85 20.43 -0.88
C GLU A 458 -7.83 20.69 -2.06
N GLN A 459 -8.95 19.93 -2.10
CA GLN A 459 -9.93 19.99 -3.18
C GLN A 459 -9.35 19.69 -4.57
N TYR A 460 -8.23 18.96 -4.60
CA TYR A 460 -7.57 18.55 -5.83
C TYR A 460 -7.54 17.02 -5.93
N TYR A 461 -8.26 16.47 -6.91
CA TYR A 461 -8.59 15.05 -6.97
C TYR A 461 -7.39 14.12 -7.11
N HIS A 462 -6.25 14.58 -7.65
CA HIS A 462 -5.04 13.75 -7.73
C HIS A 462 -4.12 13.88 -6.50
N LEU A 463 -4.38 14.81 -5.61
CA LEU A 463 -3.50 15.05 -4.49
C LEU A 463 -3.84 14.16 -3.31
N TRP A 464 -2.83 13.52 -2.79
CA TRP A 464 -2.87 12.79 -1.53
C TRP A 464 -1.51 12.78 -0.85
N SER A 465 -1.51 13.01 0.46
CA SER A 465 -0.34 12.86 1.32
C SER A 465 -0.35 11.45 1.91
N PRO A 466 0.59 10.57 1.51
CA PRO A 466 0.63 9.20 1.99
C PRO A 466 0.69 9.10 3.51
N ILE A 467 -0.30 8.44 4.10
CA ILE A 467 -0.38 8.17 5.54
C ILE A 467 0.39 6.87 5.80
N ILE A 468 1.46 6.95 6.59
CA ILE A 468 2.31 5.81 6.93
C ILE A 468 1.81 5.09 8.17
N SER A 469 1.34 5.84 9.17
CA SER A 469 0.81 5.27 10.41
C SER A 469 -0.40 6.07 10.88
N ARG A 470 -1.43 5.39 11.36
CA ARG A 470 -2.66 5.97 11.90
C ARG A 470 -3.24 5.16 13.05
N LEU A 471 -4.04 5.81 13.88
CA LEU A 471 -4.54 5.26 15.14
C LEU A 471 -5.32 3.94 14.98
N ALA A 472 -6.10 3.78 13.91
CA ALA A 472 -6.86 2.55 13.69
C ALA A 472 -5.95 1.31 13.59
N GLU A 473 -4.75 1.46 13.06
CA GLU A 473 -3.79 0.36 13.01
C GLU A 473 -3.35 -0.07 14.41
N MET A 474 -3.20 0.86 15.33
CA MET A 474 -2.80 0.56 16.70
C MET A 474 -3.82 -0.34 17.40
N TYR A 475 -5.11 -0.07 17.22
CA TYR A 475 -6.17 -0.94 17.76
C TYR A 475 -6.08 -2.36 17.18
N LEU A 476 -5.91 -2.50 15.86
CA LEU A 476 -5.87 -3.83 15.23
C LEU A 476 -4.53 -4.56 15.44
N ILE A 477 -3.41 -3.86 15.64
CA ILE A 477 -2.15 -4.45 16.13
C ILE A 477 -2.32 -4.95 17.57
N ARG A 478 -2.91 -4.15 18.45
CA ARG A 478 -3.12 -4.54 19.85
C ARG A 478 -4.05 -5.75 19.96
N ALA A 479 -5.12 -5.79 19.16
CA ALA A 479 -6.05 -6.91 19.07
C ALA A 479 -5.34 -8.20 18.65
N GLU A 480 -4.59 -8.18 17.54
CA GLU A 480 -3.87 -9.34 17.05
C GLU A 480 -2.80 -9.81 18.04
N ALA A 481 -1.98 -8.89 18.53
CA ALA A 481 -0.94 -9.21 19.51
C ALA A 481 -1.52 -9.79 20.81
N ASN A 482 -2.68 -9.28 21.27
CA ASN A 482 -3.37 -9.82 22.43
C ASN A 482 -3.86 -11.26 22.20
N LEU A 483 -4.41 -11.54 21.03
CA LEU A 483 -4.87 -12.88 20.66
C LEU A 483 -3.69 -13.87 20.60
N GLU A 484 -2.63 -13.50 19.89
CA GLU A 484 -1.48 -14.37 19.62
C GLU A 484 -0.67 -14.69 20.88
N LYS A 485 -0.58 -13.76 21.84
CA LYS A 485 0.05 -14.06 23.13
C LYS A 485 -0.86 -14.81 24.12
N GLY A 486 -2.05 -15.23 23.68
CA GLY A 486 -3.00 -15.96 24.51
C GLY A 486 -3.72 -15.10 25.54
N GLY A 487 -3.87 -13.80 25.29
CA GLY A 487 -4.58 -12.87 26.14
C GLY A 487 -6.09 -13.01 26.12
N ASP A 488 -6.79 -12.07 26.74
CA ASP A 488 -8.24 -12.10 26.85
C ASP A 488 -8.91 -11.89 25.50
N LYS A 489 -9.73 -12.87 25.08
CA LYS A 489 -10.45 -12.85 23.80
C LYS A 489 -11.49 -11.74 23.72
N GLN A 490 -12.12 -11.35 24.86
CA GLN A 490 -13.07 -10.25 24.86
C GLN A 490 -12.34 -8.94 24.62
N ALA A 491 -11.21 -8.71 25.29
CA ALA A 491 -10.38 -7.53 25.05
C ALA A 491 -9.88 -7.44 23.60
N THR A 492 -9.59 -8.59 22.96
CA THR A 492 -9.28 -8.64 21.52
C THR A 492 -10.47 -8.16 20.69
N LEU A 493 -11.66 -8.67 20.95
CA LEU A 493 -12.87 -8.26 20.23
C LEU A 493 -13.24 -6.80 20.51
N ASP A 494 -13.00 -6.30 21.72
CA ASP A 494 -13.27 -4.90 22.08
C ASP A 494 -12.44 -3.95 21.20
N ASP A 495 -11.17 -4.23 20.96
CA ASP A 495 -10.32 -3.44 20.06
C ASP A 495 -10.80 -3.50 18.61
N VAL A 496 -11.19 -4.67 18.11
CA VAL A 496 -11.80 -4.83 16.79
C VAL A 496 -13.11 -4.04 16.70
N ASN A 497 -13.92 -4.08 17.76
CA ASN A 497 -15.22 -3.40 17.81
C ASN A 497 -15.11 -1.88 17.85
N VAL A 498 -14.01 -1.31 18.33
CA VAL A 498 -13.73 0.12 18.17
C VAL A 498 -13.76 0.52 16.68
N ILE A 499 -13.15 -0.28 15.82
CA ILE A 499 -13.08 -0.05 14.36
C ILE A 499 -14.44 -0.33 13.71
N ARG A 500 -15.09 -1.45 14.06
CA ARG A 500 -16.41 -1.84 13.55
C ARG A 500 -17.50 -0.85 13.93
N GLY A 501 -17.52 -0.41 15.19
CA GLY A 501 -18.48 0.60 15.65
C GLY A 501 -18.33 1.93 14.92
N ARG A 502 -17.10 2.37 14.67
CA ARG A 502 -16.81 3.52 13.82
C ARG A 502 -17.32 3.33 12.38
N ALA A 503 -17.14 2.14 11.81
CA ALA A 503 -17.63 1.81 10.47
C ALA A 503 -19.16 1.63 10.40
N GLY A 504 -19.86 1.64 11.53
CA GLY A 504 -21.33 1.51 11.57
C GLY A 504 -21.85 0.09 11.37
N ILE A 505 -21.02 -0.92 11.59
CA ILE A 505 -21.38 -2.33 11.44
C ILE A 505 -21.45 -3.04 12.81
N PRO A 506 -22.20 -4.16 12.92
CA PRO A 506 -22.41 -4.85 14.18
C PRO A 506 -21.12 -5.31 14.86
N GLU A 507 -21.09 -5.22 16.19
CA GLU A 507 -19.98 -5.68 17.00
C GLU A 507 -19.92 -7.21 17.06
N TRP A 508 -18.72 -7.74 17.23
CA TRP A 508 -18.46 -9.13 17.55
C TRP A 508 -18.44 -9.34 19.06
N THR A 509 -19.07 -10.41 19.52
CA THR A 509 -19.06 -10.83 20.92
C THR A 509 -18.68 -12.30 21.01
N LEU A 510 -18.22 -12.74 22.19
CA LEU A 510 -17.94 -14.17 22.42
C LEU A 510 -19.17 -15.06 22.21
N GLU A 511 -20.37 -14.52 22.28
CA GLU A 511 -21.63 -15.24 22.04
C GLU A 511 -21.90 -15.35 20.52
N ASN A 512 -21.93 -14.22 19.80
CA ASN A 512 -22.36 -14.24 18.39
C ASN A 512 -21.35 -14.88 17.46
N ILE A 513 -20.06 -14.92 17.80
CA ILE A 513 -19.05 -15.63 16.99
C ILE A 513 -19.28 -17.15 16.98
N GLN A 514 -20.01 -17.74 17.96
CA GLN A 514 -20.22 -19.20 18.04
C GLN A 514 -21.04 -19.75 16.90
N THR A 515 -21.79 -18.93 16.19
CA THR A 515 -22.68 -19.36 15.10
C THR A 515 -22.49 -18.53 13.82
N ALA A 516 -21.43 -17.71 13.76
CA ALA A 516 -21.26 -16.68 12.73
C ALA A 516 -20.91 -17.24 11.34
N GLU A 517 -20.33 -18.44 11.25
CA GLU A 517 -20.01 -19.10 9.97
C GLU A 517 -20.98 -20.26 9.68
N ASN A 518 -22.14 -19.94 9.12
CA ASN A 518 -23.16 -20.97 8.78
C ASN A 518 -23.52 -21.87 9.97
N GLY A 519 -23.67 -21.30 11.16
CA GLY A 519 -23.97 -22.00 12.39
C GLY A 519 -22.75 -22.65 13.07
N GLN A 520 -21.55 -22.39 12.61
CA GLN A 520 -20.28 -22.78 13.23
C GLN A 520 -19.56 -21.58 13.82
N PRO A 521 -18.64 -21.78 14.78
CA PRO A 521 -17.83 -20.72 15.34
C PRO A 521 -16.94 -20.05 14.28
N LYS A 522 -16.88 -18.71 14.31
CA LYS A 522 -15.94 -17.94 13.53
C LYS A 522 -14.65 -17.74 14.31
N ASP A 523 -13.53 -17.93 13.65
CA ASP A 523 -12.22 -17.72 14.24
C ASP A 523 -11.96 -16.21 14.47
N ILE A 524 -11.48 -15.85 15.66
CA ILE A 524 -11.17 -14.48 16.02
C ILE A 524 -10.01 -13.94 15.17
N HIS A 525 -9.02 -14.77 14.85
CA HIS A 525 -7.92 -14.36 13.96
C HIS A 525 -8.48 -13.96 12.57
N LYS A 526 -9.37 -14.76 12.02
CA LYS A 526 -10.06 -14.44 10.76
C LYS A 526 -10.88 -13.14 10.83
N ILE A 527 -11.51 -12.87 11.99
CA ILE A 527 -12.20 -11.58 12.22
C ILE A 527 -11.22 -10.41 12.12
N ILE A 528 -10.05 -10.53 12.72
CA ILE A 528 -8.99 -9.50 12.65
C ILE A 528 -8.51 -9.33 11.21
N GLU A 529 -8.27 -10.43 10.49
CA GLU A 529 -7.85 -10.39 9.08
C GLU A 529 -8.87 -9.67 8.19
N GLU A 530 -10.15 -10.00 8.33
CA GLU A 530 -11.24 -9.36 7.59
C GLU A 530 -11.34 -7.86 7.91
N GLU A 531 -11.23 -7.50 9.18
CA GLU A 531 -11.29 -6.10 9.60
C GLU A 531 -10.07 -5.32 9.10
N ARG A 532 -8.87 -5.91 9.13
CA ARG A 532 -7.66 -5.30 8.55
C ARG A 532 -7.78 -5.10 7.04
N MET A 533 -8.35 -6.07 6.31
CA MET A 533 -8.58 -5.92 4.87
C MET A 533 -9.54 -4.78 4.56
N LEU A 534 -10.66 -4.67 5.28
CA LEU A 534 -11.62 -3.60 5.08
C LEU A 534 -11.05 -2.23 5.48
N GLU A 535 -10.34 -2.17 6.59
CA GLU A 535 -9.85 -0.93 7.16
C GLU A 535 -8.65 -0.36 6.40
N PHE A 536 -7.70 -1.21 6.01
CA PHE A 536 -6.44 -0.79 5.38
C PHE A 536 -6.37 -1.08 3.89
N ALA A 537 -7.50 -1.39 3.25
CA ALA A 537 -7.52 -1.55 1.80
C ALA A 537 -6.82 -0.38 1.11
N TRP A 538 -5.95 -0.72 0.16
CA TRP A 538 -5.19 0.21 -0.69
C TRP A 538 -4.17 1.10 0.04
N GLU A 539 -3.88 0.82 1.29
CA GLU A 539 -2.84 1.52 2.07
C GLU A 539 -1.48 0.79 2.05
N GLY A 540 -1.29 -0.19 1.18
CA GLY A 540 -0.03 -0.90 1.00
C GLY A 540 0.28 -1.97 2.08
N LEU A 541 -0.66 -2.29 2.97
CA LEU A 541 -0.43 -3.23 4.07
C LEU A 541 -0.87 -4.67 3.75
N ARG A 542 -1.90 -4.86 2.93
CA ARG A 542 -2.59 -6.13 2.74
C ARG A 542 -1.67 -7.27 2.27
N ARG A 543 -0.79 -7.01 1.29
CA ARG A 543 0.17 -8.01 0.80
C ARG A 543 1.05 -8.56 1.92
N PHE A 544 1.56 -7.65 2.76
CA PHE A 544 2.45 -8.01 3.86
C PHE A 544 1.71 -8.77 4.96
N ASP A 545 0.46 -8.40 5.25
CA ASP A 545 -0.39 -9.13 6.18
C ASP A 545 -0.58 -10.58 5.73
N VAL A 546 -0.94 -10.81 4.47
CA VAL A 546 -1.10 -12.17 3.92
C VAL A 546 0.16 -13.02 4.09
N PHE A 547 1.33 -12.46 3.74
CA PHE A 547 2.58 -13.22 3.77
C PHE A 547 3.14 -13.40 5.19
N ARG A 548 2.98 -12.42 6.11
CA ARG A 548 3.40 -12.60 7.49
C ARG A 548 2.56 -13.64 8.24
N TRP A 549 1.28 -13.79 7.88
CA TRP A 549 0.40 -14.86 8.37
C TRP A 549 0.69 -16.22 7.72
N ARG A 550 1.67 -16.29 6.80
CA ARG A 550 2.03 -17.48 6.02
C ARG A 550 0.89 -18.01 5.15
N HIS A 551 0.01 -17.13 4.72
CA HIS A 551 -1.06 -17.49 3.80
C HIS A 551 -0.57 -17.49 2.35
N THR A 552 -1.28 -18.22 1.51
CA THR A 552 -1.18 -18.08 0.06
C THR A 552 -2.06 -16.90 -0.36
N LEU A 553 -1.50 -15.95 -1.08
CA LEU A 553 -2.28 -14.90 -1.72
C LEU A 553 -3.07 -15.53 -2.87
N ASP A 554 -4.39 -15.63 -2.72
CA ASP A 554 -5.30 -16.21 -3.72
C ASP A 554 -6.06 -15.08 -4.42
N ARG A 555 -5.82 -14.92 -5.71
CA ARG A 555 -6.44 -13.90 -6.58
C ARG A 555 -7.37 -14.50 -7.63
N LYS A 556 -7.94 -15.67 -7.38
CA LYS A 556 -8.94 -16.33 -8.22
C LYS A 556 -10.32 -15.66 -8.05
N TYR A 557 -10.43 -14.42 -8.50
CA TYR A 557 -11.67 -13.66 -8.52
C TYR A 557 -11.78 -12.86 -9.84
N PRO A 558 -13.00 -12.48 -10.27
CA PRO A 558 -13.16 -11.68 -11.49
C PRO A 558 -12.45 -10.32 -11.38
N GLY A 559 -11.70 -9.98 -12.40
CA GLY A 559 -10.99 -8.73 -12.49
C GLY A 559 -10.15 -8.63 -13.76
N GLY A 560 -9.62 -7.46 -14.06
CA GLY A 560 -8.79 -7.24 -15.24
C GLY A 560 -7.58 -8.16 -15.33
N HIS A 561 -7.05 -8.59 -14.18
CA HIS A 561 -5.95 -9.55 -14.10
C HIS A 561 -6.31 -10.91 -14.70
N THR A 562 -7.49 -11.45 -14.40
CA THR A 562 -7.93 -12.74 -14.94
C THR A 562 -8.16 -12.70 -16.44
N LEU A 563 -8.51 -11.53 -16.98
CA LEU A 563 -8.70 -11.36 -18.42
C LEU A 563 -7.38 -11.32 -19.21
N ARG A 564 -6.29 -10.87 -18.58
CA ARG A 564 -5.01 -10.57 -19.26
C ARG A 564 -3.92 -11.58 -19.03
N GLN A 565 -3.87 -12.19 -17.84
CA GLN A 565 -2.77 -13.08 -17.42
C GLN A 565 -3.07 -14.56 -17.60
N GLY A 566 -4.33 -14.94 -17.79
CA GLY A 566 -4.72 -16.35 -17.68
C GLY A 566 -4.51 -16.89 -16.26
N ASP A 567 -4.04 -18.12 -16.14
CA ASP A 567 -3.90 -18.81 -14.85
C ASP A 567 -2.60 -18.50 -14.11
N ARG A 568 -1.72 -17.68 -14.70
CA ARG A 568 -0.41 -17.39 -14.15
C ARG A 568 -0.53 -16.46 -12.95
N TYR A 569 0.14 -16.81 -11.84
CA TYR A 569 0.23 -16.00 -10.62
C TYR A 569 -1.11 -15.65 -9.95
N LEU A 570 -2.10 -16.53 -10.09
CA LEU A 570 -3.36 -16.40 -9.34
C LEU A 570 -3.23 -16.87 -7.88
N GLU A 571 -2.22 -17.68 -7.58
CA GLU A 571 -1.90 -18.15 -6.22
C GLU A 571 -0.41 -17.93 -5.97
N ILE A 572 -0.09 -17.12 -4.96
CA ILE A 572 1.28 -16.83 -4.55
C ILE A 572 1.49 -17.32 -3.11
N PRO A 573 2.17 -18.45 -2.90
CA PRO A 573 2.56 -18.89 -1.56
C PRO A 573 3.49 -17.88 -0.88
N TYR A 574 3.34 -17.70 0.45
CA TYR A 574 4.15 -16.75 1.23
C TYR A 574 5.67 -16.96 1.12
N ASN A 575 6.12 -18.18 0.82
CA ASN A 575 7.52 -18.56 0.67
C ASN A 575 7.96 -18.69 -0.80
N SER A 576 7.14 -18.24 -1.75
CA SER A 576 7.52 -18.19 -3.15
C SER A 576 8.72 -17.25 -3.33
N PRO A 577 9.68 -17.56 -4.23
CA PRO A 577 10.72 -16.60 -4.61
C PRO A 577 10.15 -15.26 -5.08
N SER A 578 8.97 -15.26 -5.71
CA SER A 578 8.37 -14.07 -6.29
C SER A 578 7.71 -13.12 -5.28
N VAL A 579 7.72 -13.42 -3.98
CA VAL A 579 7.21 -12.48 -2.96
C VAL A 579 8.13 -11.30 -2.70
N CYS A 580 9.39 -11.35 -3.17
CA CYS A 580 10.33 -10.24 -3.10
C CYS A 580 10.85 -9.89 -4.50
N GLU A 581 11.21 -8.64 -4.70
CA GLU A 581 11.74 -8.15 -5.97
C GLU A 581 13.21 -8.52 -6.18
N PHE A 582 13.65 -8.49 -7.44
CA PHE A 582 15.07 -8.53 -7.75
C PHE A 582 15.76 -7.25 -7.29
N ILE A 583 17.03 -7.36 -6.84
CA ILE A 583 17.87 -6.17 -6.74
C ILE A 583 18.00 -5.62 -8.17
N PRO A 584 17.70 -4.33 -8.39
CA PRO A 584 17.71 -3.75 -9.74
C PRO A 584 19.07 -3.91 -10.42
N GLN A 585 19.08 -4.33 -11.68
CA GLN A 585 20.31 -4.68 -12.40
C GLN A 585 21.34 -3.54 -12.41
N ALA A 586 20.88 -2.30 -12.64
CA ALA A 586 21.79 -1.14 -12.64
C ALA A 586 22.47 -0.94 -11.28
N GLN A 587 21.75 -1.16 -10.19
CA GLN A 587 22.28 -1.04 -8.83
C GLN A 587 23.19 -2.22 -8.48
N TYR A 588 22.84 -3.42 -8.92
CA TYR A 588 23.64 -4.62 -8.74
C TYR A 588 24.99 -4.51 -9.46
N ASP A 589 24.98 -4.05 -10.72
CA ASP A 589 26.19 -3.89 -11.54
C ASP A 589 27.10 -2.74 -11.05
N ALA A 590 26.52 -1.69 -10.47
CA ALA A 590 27.26 -0.56 -9.92
C ALA A 590 27.91 -0.86 -8.55
N TYR A 591 27.45 -1.91 -7.87
CA TYR A 591 27.96 -2.24 -6.54
C TYR A 591 29.33 -2.94 -6.62
N PRO A 592 30.34 -2.55 -5.82
CA PRO A 592 31.71 -3.07 -5.98
C PRO A 592 31.88 -4.52 -5.50
N TYR A 593 30.89 -5.10 -4.86
CA TYR A 593 30.89 -6.46 -4.31
C TYR A 593 29.71 -7.26 -4.83
N ASP A 594 29.86 -8.58 -4.91
CA ASP A 594 28.74 -9.46 -5.26
C ASP A 594 27.75 -9.57 -4.09
N LEU A 595 26.59 -8.98 -4.26
CA LEU A 595 25.51 -9.00 -3.24
C LEU A 595 24.70 -10.31 -3.27
N GLY A 596 24.83 -11.13 -4.31
CA GLY A 596 23.94 -12.26 -4.55
C GLY A 596 22.51 -11.79 -4.92
N GLN A 597 22.01 -12.20 -6.07
CA GLN A 597 20.65 -11.84 -6.51
C GLN A 597 19.59 -12.68 -5.78
N ASN A 598 18.38 -12.16 -5.68
CA ASN A 598 17.22 -12.92 -5.22
C ASN A 598 16.87 -14.02 -6.25
N PRO A 599 16.44 -15.22 -5.79
CA PRO A 599 16.14 -16.35 -6.67
C PRO A 599 14.90 -16.15 -7.54
#